data_8dd16407d68ae728a9b21e9c99ae2ca0
#
_entry.id   8dd16407d68ae728a9b21e9c99ae2ca0
#
_cell.length_a   1.000
_cell.length_b   1.000
_cell.length_c   1.000
_cell.angle_alpha   90.00
_cell.angle_beta   90.00
_cell.angle_gamma   90.00
#
_symmetry.space_group_name_H-M   'P 1'
#
loop_
_entity.id
_entity.type
_entity.pdbx_description
1 polymer ?
#
loop_
_entity_poly.entity_id
_entity_poly.type
_entity_poly.pdbx_seq_one_letter_code
_entity_poly.pdbx_strand_id
1 'polypeptide(L)'
;MALTFHANGVIEGMHASSMPSGTVVQAKHLQFTTDLAFTAAAITDVTGFNLSITPTSASNDIIIILHATMGMNCDGRMGLKRNGSLIEEYILGTGRSNLEHDVGTYCATYKDSPNSTSAVTYQVTARATGCGQNVYINEPSSGDATNGKSGMTLLEVKA
;
A
#
# COMPACT_ATOMS: atom_id res chain seq x y z
N MET A 1 -8.62 -33.27 12.65
CA MET A 1 -7.38 -33.75 11.99
C MET A 1 -6.26 -33.59 12.98
N ALA A 2 -5.40 -34.59 13.17
CA ALA A 2 -4.30 -34.51 14.13
C ALA A 2 -3.15 -33.70 13.52
N LEU A 3 -2.51 -32.87 14.36
CA LEU A 3 -1.28 -32.17 14.00
C LEU A 3 -0.13 -33.17 14.13
N THR A 4 0.65 -33.34 13.07
CA THR A 4 1.80 -34.24 13.06
C THR A 4 3.08 -33.45 12.94
N PHE A 5 3.99 -33.63 13.90
CA PHE A 5 5.33 -33.06 13.89
C PHE A 5 6.31 -34.10 13.35
N HIS A 6 6.99 -33.77 12.28
CA HIS A 6 8.03 -34.63 11.69
C HIS A 6 9.42 -34.26 12.22
N ALA A 7 10.31 -35.24 12.33
CA ALA A 7 11.67 -35.02 12.83
C ALA A 7 12.52 -34.08 11.92
N ASN A 8 12.09 -33.86 10.69
CA ASN A 8 12.71 -32.93 9.73
C ASN A 8 12.20 -31.48 9.87
N GLY A 9 11.38 -31.18 10.90
CA GLY A 9 10.80 -29.85 11.11
C GLY A 9 9.53 -29.57 10.30
N VAL A 10 9.04 -30.53 9.53
CA VAL A 10 7.76 -30.38 8.81
C VAL A 10 6.59 -30.56 9.77
N ILE A 11 5.61 -29.68 9.71
CA ILE A 11 4.35 -29.76 10.44
C ILE A 11 3.23 -30.02 9.43
N GLU A 12 2.62 -31.17 9.50
CA GLU A 12 1.46 -31.52 8.68
C GLU A 12 0.15 -31.38 9.46
N GLY A 13 -0.93 -31.08 8.73
CA GLY A 13 -2.26 -30.91 9.32
C GLY A 13 -2.56 -29.50 9.82
N MET A 14 -1.63 -28.53 9.67
CA MET A 14 -1.95 -27.14 9.90
C MET A 14 -2.62 -26.53 8.65
N HIS A 15 -3.93 -26.38 8.72
CA HIS A 15 -4.69 -25.62 7.73
C HIS A 15 -4.97 -24.22 8.25
N ALA A 16 -5.12 -23.24 7.34
CA ALA A 16 -5.49 -21.88 7.70
C ALA A 16 -6.77 -21.84 8.57
N SER A 17 -7.69 -22.77 8.34
CA SER A 17 -8.92 -22.92 9.14
C SER A 17 -8.70 -23.33 10.60
N SER A 18 -7.59 -23.99 10.95
CA SER A 18 -7.27 -24.40 12.31
C SER A 18 -6.39 -23.42 13.08
N MET A 19 -5.93 -22.35 12.44
CA MET A 19 -5.17 -21.30 13.11
C MET A 19 -6.06 -20.42 13.98
N PRO A 20 -5.55 -19.85 15.08
CA PRO A 20 -6.30 -18.87 15.87
C PRO A 20 -6.67 -17.62 15.07
N SER A 21 -7.75 -16.93 15.48
CA SER A 21 -8.05 -15.59 15.00
C SER A 21 -6.87 -14.64 15.24
N GLY A 22 -6.62 -13.71 14.32
CA GLY A 22 -5.48 -12.82 14.35
C GLY A 22 -4.19 -13.37 13.72
N THR A 23 -4.17 -14.66 13.32
CA THR A 23 -3.02 -15.25 12.64
C THR A 23 -2.88 -14.68 11.23
N VAL A 24 -1.66 -14.28 10.85
CA VAL A 24 -1.34 -13.96 9.45
C VAL A 24 -1.22 -15.27 8.66
N VAL A 25 -2.11 -15.47 7.70
CA VAL A 25 -2.18 -16.69 6.89
C VAL A 25 -1.54 -16.53 5.52
N GLN A 26 -1.40 -15.30 5.05
CA GLN A 26 -0.75 -14.96 3.79
C GLN A 26 -0.11 -13.58 3.88
N ALA A 27 1.05 -13.41 3.27
CA ALA A 27 1.71 -12.11 3.13
C ALA A 27 2.17 -11.90 1.68
N LYS A 28 2.01 -10.68 1.18
CA LYS A 28 2.54 -10.23 -0.11
C LYS A 28 3.21 -8.89 0.04
N HIS A 29 4.26 -8.66 -0.73
CA HIS A 29 5.00 -7.40 -0.72
C HIS A 29 5.33 -6.95 -2.14
N LEU A 30 5.24 -5.64 -2.36
CA LEU A 30 5.71 -4.93 -3.55
C LEU A 30 6.69 -3.85 -3.11
N GLN A 31 7.88 -3.83 -3.67
CA GLN A 31 8.76 -2.68 -3.67
C GLN A 31 8.53 -1.88 -4.95
N PHE A 32 8.23 -0.60 -4.82
CA PHE A 32 7.99 0.32 -5.94
C PHE A 32 9.15 1.33 -6.03
N THR A 33 9.81 1.38 -7.19
CA THR A 33 11.05 2.16 -7.38
C THR A 33 10.96 3.14 -8.57
N THR A 34 9.80 3.22 -9.23
CA THR A 34 9.62 4.12 -10.37
C THR A 34 9.41 5.54 -9.87
N ASP A 35 10.14 6.49 -10.44
CA ASP A 35 9.99 7.91 -10.18
C ASP A 35 8.80 8.43 -10.99
N LEU A 36 7.88 9.13 -10.34
CA LEU A 36 6.66 9.65 -10.96
C LEU A 36 6.31 11.03 -10.39
N ALA A 37 5.83 11.92 -11.28
CA ALA A 37 5.32 13.24 -10.92
C ALA A 37 3.82 13.36 -11.24
N PHE A 38 3.07 13.97 -10.34
CA PHE A 38 1.64 14.21 -10.47
C PHE A 38 1.33 15.70 -10.33
N THR A 39 0.71 16.27 -11.35
CA THR A 39 0.30 17.68 -11.38
C THR A 39 -1.20 17.87 -11.20
N ALA A 40 -1.97 16.79 -11.34
CA ALA A 40 -3.43 16.87 -11.37
C ALA A 40 -4.06 16.96 -9.98
N ALA A 41 -5.06 17.82 -9.85
CA ALA A 41 -5.94 17.83 -8.69
C ALA A 41 -6.89 16.60 -8.65
N ALA A 42 -7.07 15.93 -9.77
CA ALA A 42 -7.85 14.69 -9.85
C ALA A 42 -7.07 13.51 -9.25
N ILE A 43 -7.80 12.60 -8.63
CA ILE A 43 -7.24 11.34 -8.09
C ILE A 43 -6.71 10.51 -9.27
N THR A 44 -5.41 10.30 -9.32
CA THR A 44 -4.71 9.61 -10.41
C THR A 44 -4.05 8.33 -9.86
N ASP A 45 -4.19 7.23 -10.59
CA ASP A 45 -3.54 5.97 -10.22
C ASP A 45 -2.03 6.08 -10.40
N VAL A 46 -1.28 5.65 -9.39
CA VAL A 46 0.18 5.51 -9.46
C VAL A 46 0.49 4.24 -10.24
N THR A 47 0.79 4.39 -11.54
CA THR A 47 0.97 3.26 -12.45
C THR A 47 2.05 2.30 -11.94
N GLY A 48 1.71 1.02 -11.81
CA GLY A 48 2.61 -0.01 -11.32
C GLY A 48 2.69 -0.11 -9.78
N PHE A 49 2.09 0.82 -9.04
CA PHE A 49 2.04 0.74 -7.57
C PHE A 49 0.73 0.09 -7.12
N ASN A 50 0.56 -1.17 -7.52
CA ASN A 50 -0.58 -1.99 -7.16
C ASN A 50 -0.14 -3.41 -6.79
N LEU A 51 -0.93 -4.05 -5.95
CA LEU A 51 -0.65 -5.41 -5.48
C LEU A 51 -1.96 -6.17 -5.32
N SER A 52 -1.99 -7.42 -5.76
CA SER A 52 -3.16 -8.27 -5.66
C SER A 52 -2.95 -9.40 -4.67
N ILE A 53 -3.99 -9.72 -3.92
CA ILE A 53 -4.07 -10.86 -3.01
C ILE A 53 -5.37 -11.61 -3.26
N THR A 54 -5.34 -12.94 -3.12
CA THR A 54 -6.54 -13.77 -3.18
C THR A 54 -6.78 -14.32 -1.78
N PRO A 55 -7.79 -13.79 -1.04
CA PRO A 55 -8.02 -14.24 0.32
C PRO A 55 -8.42 -15.72 0.39
N THR A 56 -7.91 -16.41 1.40
CA THR A 56 -8.20 -17.84 1.64
C THR A 56 -9.59 -18.05 2.25
N SER A 57 -10.15 -17.00 2.86
CA SER A 57 -11.52 -16.97 3.39
C SER A 57 -12.17 -15.61 3.19
N ALA A 58 -13.46 -15.60 2.89
CA ALA A 58 -14.24 -14.36 2.76
C ALA A 58 -14.37 -13.59 4.09
N SER A 59 -14.20 -14.27 5.22
CA SER A 59 -14.24 -13.64 6.55
C SER A 59 -12.92 -12.97 6.95
N ASN A 60 -11.83 -13.27 6.26
CA ASN A 60 -10.51 -12.74 6.64
C ASN A 60 -10.37 -11.26 6.28
N ASP A 61 -9.60 -10.56 7.09
CA ASP A 61 -9.23 -9.18 6.87
C ASP A 61 -7.90 -9.08 6.11
N ILE A 62 -7.71 -7.98 5.38
CA ILE A 62 -6.44 -7.61 4.77
C ILE A 62 -5.90 -6.37 5.47
N ILE A 63 -4.72 -6.48 6.08
CA ILE A 63 -3.99 -5.35 6.58
C ILE A 63 -3.06 -4.86 5.48
N ILE A 64 -3.23 -3.62 5.08
CA ILE A 64 -2.42 -2.93 4.09
C ILE A 64 -1.44 -2.02 4.83
N ILE A 65 -0.15 -2.25 4.67
CA ILE A 65 0.90 -1.38 5.17
C ILE A 65 1.55 -0.72 3.96
N LEU A 66 1.46 0.61 3.91
CA LEU A 66 1.93 1.41 2.81
C LEU A 66 3.00 2.37 3.31
N HIS A 67 4.10 2.47 2.58
CA HIS A 67 5.05 3.57 2.73
C HIS A 67 5.37 4.14 1.36
N ALA A 68 5.52 5.46 1.30
CA ALA A 68 5.86 6.17 0.09
C ALA A 68 6.90 7.27 0.39
N THR A 69 8.00 7.25 -0.35
CA THR A 69 8.95 8.36 -0.39
C THR A 69 8.40 9.39 -1.35
N MET A 70 8.17 10.59 -0.88
CA MET A 70 7.50 11.63 -1.67
C MET A 70 8.19 12.98 -1.53
N GLY A 71 8.34 13.65 -2.66
CA GLY A 71 8.65 15.07 -2.72
C GLY A 71 7.38 15.88 -2.98
N MET A 72 7.20 17.00 -2.31
CA MET A 72 6.02 17.84 -2.49
C MET A 72 6.37 19.33 -2.48
N ASN A 73 5.82 20.03 -3.47
CA ASN A 73 5.85 21.50 -3.51
C ASN A 73 4.49 22.10 -3.11
N CYS A 74 3.50 21.25 -2.82
CA CYS A 74 2.14 21.64 -2.47
C CYS A 74 1.44 20.58 -1.63
N ASP A 75 0.16 20.80 -1.33
CA ASP A 75 -0.63 19.81 -0.62
C ASP A 75 -0.75 18.54 -1.47
N GLY A 76 -0.15 17.47 -0.97
CA GLY A 76 -0.21 16.16 -1.56
C GLY A 76 -1.21 15.26 -0.86
N ARG A 77 -1.87 14.42 -1.62
CA ARG A 77 -2.70 13.34 -1.07
C ARG A 77 -2.33 12.03 -1.73
N MET A 78 -2.30 11.00 -0.93
CA MET A 78 -2.19 9.62 -1.36
C MET A 78 -3.47 8.89 -1.00
N GLY A 79 -3.97 8.06 -1.90
CA GLY A 79 -5.17 7.28 -1.67
C GLY A 79 -4.93 5.80 -1.96
N LEU A 80 -5.89 5.01 -1.56
CA LEU A 80 -5.94 3.58 -1.79
C LEU A 80 -7.27 3.22 -2.46
N LYS A 81 -7.20 2.53 -3.59
CA LYS A 81 -8.35 1.92 -4.26
C LYS A 81 -8.35 0.42 -4.02
N ARG A 82 -9.54 -0.17 -3.92
CA ARG A 82 -9.80 -1.60 -4.01
C ARG A 82 -10.60 -1.88 -5.28
N ASN A 83 -10.06 -2.70 -6.18
CA ASN A 83 -10.72 -3.06 -7.45
C ASN A 83 -11.25 -1.83 -8.22
N GLY A 84 -10.47 -0.75 -8.26
CA GLY A 84 -10.83 0.51 -8.93
C GLY A 84 -11.66 1.49 -8.11
N SER A 85 -12.23 1.09 -6.98
CA SER A 85 -13.01 1.97 -6.09
C SER A 85 -12.12 2.54 -4.99
N LEU A 86 -12.15 3.87 -4.79
CA LEU A 86 -11.41 4.53 -3.71
C LEU A 86 -12.00 4.08 -2.36
N ILE A 87 -11.14 3.58 -1.46
CA ILE A 87 -11.52 3.14 -0.12
C ILE A 87 -10.92 4.00 0.98
N GLU A 88 -9.81 4.69 0.70
CA GLU A 88 -9.17 5.59 1.67
C GLU A 88 -8.39 6.69 0.95
N GLU A 89 -8.27 7.85 1.58
CA GLU A 89 -7.41 8.93 1.14
C GLU A 89 -6.70 9.57 2.35
N TYR A 90 -5.39 9.64 2.28
CA TYR A 90 -4.53 10.22 3.31
C TYR A 90 -4.04 11.60 2.90
N ILE A 91 -4.13 12.56 3.81
CA ILE A 91 -3.48 13.86 3.66
C ILE A 91 -2.01 13.68 4.04
N LEU A 92 -1.11 13.85 3.09
CA LEU A 92 0.33 13.62 3.28
C LEU A 92 1.07 14.81 3.83
N GLY A 93 0.49 15.99 3.80
CA GLY A 93 1.09 17.21 4.31
C GLY A 93 0.66 18.44 3.52
N THR A 94 0.88 19.60 4.13
CA THR A 94 0.71 20.90 3.50
C THR A 94 2.12 21.39 3.12
N GLY A 95 2.56 21.08 1.90
CA GLY A 95 3.81 21.63 1.35
C GLY A 95 3.66 23.14 1.17
N ARG A 96 4.58 23.92 1.73
CA ARG A 96 4.64 25.34 1.43
C ARG A 96 5.32 25.51 0.07
N SER A 97 4.77 26.36 -0.78
CA SER A 97 5.13 26.62 -2.17
C SER A 97 6.58 27.07 -2.43
N ASN A 98 7.48 27.04 -1.46
CA ASN A 98 8.84 27.56 -1.55
C ASN A 98 9.93 26.60 -1.03
N LEU A 99 9.64 25.33 -0.79
CA LEU A 99 10.65 24.36 -0.37
C LEU A 99 11.06 23.50 -1.57
N GLU A 100 12.18 23.85 -2.19
CA GLU A 100 12.70 23.21 -3.42
C GLU A 100 13.21 21.77 -3.21
N HIS A 101 13.26 21.23 -2.00
CA HIS A 101 13.85 19.92 -1.72
C HIS A 101 13.15 19.14 -0.60
N ASP A 102 11.84 19.33 -0.43
CA ASP A 102 11.14 18.61 0.63
C ASP A 102 10.88 17.17 0.21
N VAL A 103 11.55 16.25 0.88
CA VAL A 103 11.36 14.79 0.72
C VAL A 103 11.03 14.17 2.07
N GLY A 104 9.96 13.42 2.11
CA GLY A 104 9.57 12.69 3.30
C GLY A 104 9.13 11.26 2.97
N THR A 105 9.22 10.38 3.95
CA THR A 105 8.60 9.06 3.86
C THR A 105 7.29 9.08 4.65
N TYR A 106 6.23 8.78 3.96
CA TYR A 106 4.88 8.73 4.51
C TYR A 106 4.46 7.28 4.69
N CYS A 107 3.93 6.96 5.86
CA CYS A 107 3.45 5.62 6.17
C CYS A 107 1.96 5.67 6.50
N ALA A 108 1.23 4.69 6.00
CA ALA A 108 -0.18 4.50 6.31
C ALA A 108 -0.47 3.01 6.52
N THR A 109 -1.41 2.73 7.40
CA THR A 109 -1.94 1.38 7.61
C THR A 109 -3.44 1.42 7.49
N TYR A 110 -3.99 0.50 6.73
CA TYR A 110 -5.43 0.36 6.54
C TYR A 110 -5.85 -1.10 6.74
N LYS A 111 -6.99 -1.32 7.39
CA LYS A 111 -7.61 -2.63 7.51
C LYS A 111 -8.83 -2.67 6.58
N ASP A 112 -8.84 -3.61 5.66
CA ASP A 112 -9.94 -3.88 4.75
C ASP A 112 -10.54 -5.25 5.00
N SER A 113 -11.86 -5.36 4.89
CA SER A 113 -12.62 -6.61 4.93
C SER A 113 -13.26 -6.81 3.55
N PRO A 114 -12.57 -7.46 2.61
CA PRO A 114 -13.04 -7.53 1.22
C PRO A 114 -14.28 -8.42 1.04
N ASN A 115 -14.57 -9.26 2.01
CA ASN A 115 -15.70 -10.24 1.98
C ASN A 115 -15.70 -11.10 0.70
N SER A 116 -14.53 -11.54 0.26
CA SER A 116 -14.33 -12.24 -1.01
C SER A 116 -13.20 -13.25 -0.92
N THR A 117 -13.33 -14.33 -1.67
CA THR A 117 -12.24 -15.28 -1.97
C THR A 117 -11.72 -15.12 -3.39
N SER A 118 -12.23 -14.16 -4.15
CA SER A 118 -11.67 -13.78 -5.46
C SER A 118 -10.47 -12.84 -5.28
N ALA A 119 -9.64 -12.73 -6.30
CA ALA A 119 -8.51 -11.81 -6.29
C ALA A 119 -8.97 -10.36 -6.05
N VAL A 120 -8.32 -9.69 -5.12
CA VAL A 120 -8.54 -8.29 -4.76
C VAL A 120 -7.27 -7.51 -5.07
N THR A 121 -7.40 -6.45 -5.85
CA THR A 121 -6.28 -5.57 -6.20
C THR A 121 -6.37 -4.26 -5.45
N TYR A 122 -5.30 -3.92 -4.74
CA TYR A 122 -5.10 -2.63 -4.11
C TYR A 122 -4.20 -1.77 -4.97
N GLN A 123 -4.63 -0.55 -5.28
CA GLN A 123 -3.95 0.41 -6.14
C GLN A 123 -3.71 1.71 -5.38
N VAL A 124 -2.47 2.17 -5.34
CA VAL A 124 -2.13 3.48 -4.79
C VAL A 124 -2.54 4.57 -5.78
N THR A 125 -3.09 5.65 -5.26
CA THR A 125 -3.40 6.86 -6.02
C THR A 125 -2.67 8.06 -5.43
N ALA A 126 -2.42 9.07 -6.25
CA ALA A 126 -1.86 10.35 -5.82
C ALA A 126 -2.61 11.51 -6.47
N ARG A 127 -2.60 12.67 -5.82
CA ARG A 127 -3.02 13.95 -6.41
C ARG A 127 -2.32 15.11 -5.73
N ALA A 128 -2.17 16.20 -6.49
CA ALA A 128 -1.72 17.49 -5.99
C ALA A 128 -2.94 18.40 -5.76
N THR A 129 -3.05 19.04 -4.61
CA THR A 129 -4.16 19.97 -4.29
C THR A 129 -3.61 21.33 -3.88
N GLY A 130 -4.24 22.40 -4.38
CA GLY A 130 -4.13 23.74 -3.79
C GLY A 130 -3.08 24.68 -4.37
N CYS A 131 -2.11 24.25 -5.20
CA CYS A 131 -1.03 25.17 -5.61
C CYS A 131 -0.58 25.09 -7.07
N GLY A 132 -1.17 24.24 -7.89
CA GLY A 132 -0.72 24.05 -9.29
C GLY A 132 0.68 23.46 -9.44
N GLN A 133 1.23 22.89 -8.39
CA GLN A 133 2.57 22.29 -8.32
C GLN A 133 2.48 20.75 -8.34
N ASN A 134 3.62 20.10 -8.25
CA ASN A 134 3.71 18.66 -8.38
C ASN A 134 3.79 17.95 -7.03
N VAL A 135 3.29 16.72 -7.01
CA VAL A 135 3.63 15.69 -6.04
C VAL A 135 4.49 14.65 -6.76
N TYR A 136 5.61 14.32 -6.16
CA TYR A 136 6.59 13.38 -6.71
C TYR A 136 6.62 12.11 -5.86
N ILE A 137 6.75 10.95 -6.50
CA ILE A 137 6.94 9.67 -5.81
C ILE A 137 8.33 9.16 -6.17
N ASN A 138 9.10 8.74 -5.16
CA ASN A 138 10.48 8.26 -5.20
C ASN A 138 11.52 9.30 -5.64
N GLU A 139 11.12 10.53 -5.85
CA GLU A 139 12.03 11.64 -6.20
C GLU A 139 11.73 12.89 -5.35
N PRO A 140 12.69 13.80 -5.18
CA PRO A 140 12.46 15.09 -4.54
C PRO A 140 11.69 16.02 -5.48
N SER A 141 11.19 17.11 -4.90
CA SER A 141 10.50 18.15 -5.66
C SER A 141 11.40 18.87 -6.69
N SER A 142 12.71 18.70 -6.61
CA SER A 142 13.69 19.25 -7.58
C SER A 142 13.84 18.39 -8.85
N GLY A 143 13.27 17.18 -8.88
CA GLY A 143 13.44 16.24 -10.00
C GLY A 143 14.79 15.53 -10.03
N ASP A 144 15.61 15.67 -8.98
CA ASP A 144 16.86 14.93 -8.87
C ASP A 144 16.59 13.48 -8.45
N ALA A 145 17.16 12.53 -9.17
CA ALA A 145 17.03 11.10 -8.86
C ALA A 145 17.56 10.79 -7.44
N THR A 146 16.69 10.42 -6.52
CA THR A 146 17.07 10.14 -5.12
C THR A 146 17.17 8.66 -4.79
N ASN A 147 16.89 7.75 -5.72
CA ASN A 147 16.75 6.32 -5.42
C ASN A 147 15.73 6.06 -4.28
N GLY A 148 14.71 6.91 -4.17
CA GLY A 148 13.61 6.72 -3.24
C GLY A 148 12.95 5.37 -3.47
N LYS A 149 12.47 4.76 -2.39
CA LYS A 149 11.76 3.48 -2.46
C LYS A 149 10.46 3.59 -1.70
N SER A 150 9.40 3.19 -2.38
CA SER A 150 8.08 3.03 -1.78
C SER A 150 7.71 1.54 -1.73
N GLY A 151 6.71 1.18 -0.98
CA GLY A 151 6.29 -0.21 -0.92
C GLY A 151 4.91 -0.39 -0.32
N MET A 152 4.32 -1.53 -0.66
CA MET A 152 3.04 -1.98 -0.13
C MET A 152 3.19 -3.41 0.37
N THR A 153 2.73 -3.67 1.58
CA THR A 153 2.61 -5.02 2.14
C THR A 153 1.14 -5.31 2.41
N LEU A 154 0.68 -6.46 1.95
CA LEU A 154 -0.64 -7.01 2.22
C LEU A 154 -0.47 -8.22 3.14
N LEU A 155 -1.15 -8.20 4.29
CA LEU A 155 -1.20 -9.32 5.22
C LEU A 155 -2.65 -9.78 5.32
N GLU A 156 -2.92 -11.02 4.93
CA GLU A 156 -4.21 -11.64 5.22
C GLU A 156 -4.21 -12.13 6.65
N VAL A 157 -5.17 -11.65 7.42
CA VAL A 157 -5.33 -11.96 8.85
C VAL A 157 -6.62 -12.73 9.03
N LYS A 158 -6.55 -13.86 9.69
CA LYS A 158 -7.71 -14.68 10.02
C LYS A 158 -8.64 -13.93 10.98
N ALA A 159 -9.91 -13.84 10.61
CA ALA A 159 -11.00 -13.37 11.49
C ALA A 159 -11.32 -14.35 12.62
#